data_3488822588b769ea01c7569751ae5a1a
#
_entry.id   3488822588b769ea01c7569751ae5a1a
#
_cell.length_a   1.000
_cell.length_b   1.000
_cell.length_c   1.000
_cell.angle_alpha   90.00
_cell.angle_beta   90.00
_cell.angle_gamma   90.00
#
_symmetry.space_group_name_H-M   'P 1'
#
loop_
_entity.id
_entity.type
_entity.pdbx_description
1 polymer ?
#
loop_
_entity_poly.entity_id
_entity_poly.type
_entity_poly.pdbx_seq_one_letter_code
_entity_poly.pdbx_strand_id
1 'polypeptide(L)'
;MRTDTPQVGYAPYRQVHAHSTANANSTAQNEADYMQRKDLNSGYFTHVVGNGRIIQTAPTNRGAWDVGGGWNAETYAAVELIESHKTKEEFMVDYPIYVDLLRWLATEGGIPTTLDTGDLAGIKTHAYCTANQPNNGSDHVDPYPYLAKWGISREQFKKDIEQGVAQNINNQNTNQGGTVTMYAIYWIPNKKGNGKDAYYFNGVTYEYISHPDVINILKEVYRKNNGKEIPEYTWDNKAPWWIRLQQPVVNLQELADKVDKIAKKVGI
;
A
#
# COMPACT_ATOMS: atom_id res chain seq x y z
N MET A 1 -8.94 14.52 1.10
CA MET A 1 -7.74 14.91 1.88
C MET A 1 -7.89 16.34 2.37
N ARG A 2 -7.63 16.61 3.64
CA ARG A 2 -7.58 17.96 4.20
C ARG A 2 -6.25 18.63 3.86
N THR A 3 -6.31 19.92 3.55
CA THR A 3 -5.13 20.75 3.24
C THR A 3 -4.85 21.81 4.29
N ASP A 4 -5.76 21.96 5.26
CA ASP A 4 -5.69 22.92 6.36
C ASP A 4 -4.98 22.37 7.61
N THR A 5 -4.16 21.31 7.44
CA THR A 5 -3.37 20.72 8.52
C THR A 5 -2.30 21.69 9.01
N PRO A 6 -2.09 21.82 10.33
CA PRO A 6 -1.04 22.64 10.86
C PRO A 6 0.35 22.11 10.47
N GLN A 7 1.34 22.99 10.49
CA GLN A 7 2.74 22.60 10.43
C GLN A 7 3.18 22.20 11.84
N VAL A 8 3.54 20.91 12.03
CA VAL A 8 3.99 20.38 13.32
C VAL A 8 5.49 20.04 13.21
N GLY A 9 6.35 20.85 13.82
CA GLY A 9 7.80 20.72 13.63
C GLY A 9 8.27 21.21 12.25
N TYR A 10 9.49 20.83 11.89
CA TYR A 10 10.15 21.23 10.65
C TYR A 10 10.93 20.07 10.03
N ALA A 11 10.97 20.01 8.71
CA ALA A 11 11.77 19.02 7.98
C ALA A 11 13.29 19.15 8.31
N PRO A 12 14.07 18.05 8.26
CA PRO A 12 13.64 16.72 7.82
C PRO A 12 12.86 15.99 8.91
N TYR A 13 11.72 15.40 8.57
CA TYR A 13 10.98 14.49 9.43
C TYR A 13 11.62 13.10 9.36
N ARG A 14 11.70 12.42 10.49
CA ARG A 14 12.53 11.21 10.64
C ARG A 14 11.76 9.97 10.98
N GLN A 15 10.44 10.07 11.17
CA GLN A 15 9.62 8.93 11.60
C GLN A 15 8.38 8.74 10.75
N VAL A 16 8.03 7.48 10.51
CA VAL A 16 6.69 7.06 10.07
C VAL A 16 6.05 6.33 11.23
N HIS A 17 4.85 6.75 11.63
CA HIS A 17 4.18 6.18 12.78
C HIS A 17 3.12 5.14 12.39
N ALA A 18 3.15 4.02 13.09
CA ALA A 18 2.29 2.88 12.90
C ALA A 18 1.24 2.83 14.01
N HIS A 19 -0.05 2.95 13.64
CA HIS A 19 -1.20 3.00 14.53
C HIS A 19 -2.25 1.95 14.19
N SER A 20 -3.23 1.78 15.08
CA SER A 20 -4.51 1.16 14.79
C SER A 20 -5.64 1.92 15.49
N THR A 21 -6.81 1.97 14.86
CA THR A 21 -7.87 2.97 15.15
C THR A 21 -8.54 2.83 16.52
N ALA A 22 -8.30 1.75 17.27
CA ALA A 22 -9.02 1.39 18.51
C ALA A 22 -10.56 1.44 18.35
N ASN A 23 -11.07 1.31 17.13
CA ASN A 23 -12.49 1.43 16.80
C ASN A 23 -12.99 0.18 16.05
N ALA A 24 -13.62 -0.74 16.79
CA ALA A 24 -14.08 -2.04 16.26
C ALA A 24 -15.27 -1.94 15.28
N ASN A 25 -15.79 -0.75 15.03
CA ASN A 25 -16.99 -0.56 14.20
C ASN A 25 -16.78 0.38 13.02
N SER A 26 -15.57 0.91 12.84
CA SER A 26 -15.28 1.94 11.83
C SER A 26 -14.57 1.34 10.62
N THR A 27 -15.07 1.64 9.44
CA THR A 27 -14.40 1.35 8.15
C THR A 27 -13.36 2.41 7.84
N ALA A 28 -12.45 2.14 6.90
CA ALA A 28 -11.49 3.14 6.42
C ALA A 28 -12.18 4.42 5.90
N GLN A 29 -13.35 4.29 5.27
CA GLN A 29 -14.13 5.44 4.82
C GLN A 29 -14.69 6.26 5.99
N ASN A 30 -15.21 5.59 7.02
CA ASN A 30 -15.74 6.28 8.22
C ASN A 30 -14.64 7.08 8.93
N GLU A 31 -13.43 6.51 9.05
CA GLU A 31 -12.27 7.20 9.63
C GLU A 31 -11.86 8.40 8.76
N ALA A 32 -11.81 8.22 7.43
CA ALA A 32 -11.51 9.32 6.52
C ALA A 32 -12.55 10.43 6.58
N ASP A 33 -13.85 10.10 6.63
CA ASP A 33 -14.96 11.07 6.76
C ASP A 33 -14.93 11.76 8.12
N TYR A 34 -14.54 11.08 9.18
CA TYR A 34 -14.32 11.67 10.48
C TYR A 34 -13.19 12.71 10.43
N MET A 35 -12.06 12.38 9.79
CA MET A 35 -10.94 13.31 9.60
C MET A 35 -11.32 14.59 8.82
N GLN A 36 -12.34 14.54 7.93
CA GLN A 36 -12.78 15.74 7.21
C GLN A 36 -13.43 16.81 8.12
N ARG A 37 -13.97 16.43 9.26
CA ARG A 37 -14.72 17.31 10.18
C ARG A 37 -14.12 17.43 11.58
N LYS A 38 -13.09 16.61 11.90
CA LYS A 38 -12.43 16.65 13.21
C LYS A 38 -11.67 17.95 13.42
N ASP A 39 -11.65 18.42 14.65
CA ASP A 39 -10.69 19.45 15.07
C ASP A 39 -9.28 18.83 15.07
N LEU A 40 -8.41 19.32 14.20
CA LEU A 40 -7.05 18.79 14.03
C LEU A 40 -6.17 19.02 15.25
N ASN A 41 -6.48 20.01 16.10
CA ASN A 41 -5.75 20.23 17.34
C ASN A 41 -5.96 19.09 18.36
N SER A 42 -7.03 18.29 18.18
CA SER A 42 -7.30 17.11 19.01
C SER A 42 -6.61 15.84 18.50
N GLY A 43 -5.71 15.95 17.55
CA GLY A 43 -4.98 14.85 16.94
C GLY A 43 -5.48 14.48 15.53
N TYR A 44 -4.57 14.03 14.66
CA TYR A 44 -4.89 13.57 13.31
C TYR A 44 -3.79 12.66 12.76
N PHE A 45 -4.17 11.85 11.79
CA PHE A 45 -3.28 10.95 11.05
C PHE A 45 -3.30 11.29 9.56
N THR A 46 -2.31 10.80 8.81
CA THR A 46 -2.17 11.10 7.38
C THR A 46 -2.82 10.06 6.48
N HIS A 47 -2.86 8.80 6.90
CA HIS A 47 -3.40 7.70 6.11
C HIS A 47 -4.20 6.73 6.97
N VAL A 48 -5.20 6.10 6.37
CA VAL A 48 -5.88 4.94 6.95
C VAL A 48 -5.92 3.79 5.96
N VAL A 49 -5.66 2.59 6.45
CA VAL A 49 -5.73 1.32 5.71
C VAL A 49 -6.89 0.51 6.23
N GLY A 50 -7.72 0.02 5.33
CA GLY A 50 -8.83 -0.85 5.66
C GLY A 50 -9.74 -1.13 4.48
N ASN A 51 -10.45 -2.25 4.54
CA ASN A 51 -11.39 -2.68 3.51
C ASN A 51 -10.73 -2.79 2.11
N GLY A 52 -9.49 -3.30 2.05
CA GLY A 52 -8.72 -3.50 0.83
C GLY A 52 -8.19 -2.22 0.18
N ARG A 53 -8.10 -1.10 0.91
CA ARG A 53 -7.69 0.19 0.33
C ARG A 53 -6.91 1.06 1.30
N ILE A 54 -6.24 2.04 0.72
CA ILE A 54 -5.57 3.15 1.40
C ILE A 54 -6.36 4.43 1.14
N ILE A 55 -6.60 5.23 2.18
CA ILE A 55 -7.17 6.58 2.03
C ILE A 55 -6.21 7.57 2.67
N GLN A 56 -5.69 8.51 1.90
CA GLN A 56 -4.93 9.63 2.43
C GLN A 56 -5.89 10.71 2.95
N THR A 57 -5.72 11.09 4.20
CA THR A 57 -6.57 12.06 4.92
C THR A 57 -5.91 13.41 5.08
N ALA A 58 -4.57 13.46 5.16
CA ALA A 58 -3.77 14.66 5.34
C ALA A 58 -2.45 14.58 4.54
N PRO A 59 -1.78 15.69 4.23
CA PRO A 59 -0.46 15.70 3.60
C PRO A 59 0.59 15.03 4.49
N THR A 60 1.57 14.41 3.86
CA THR A 60 2.83 13.95 4.50
C THR A 60 3.84 15.09 4.64
N ASN A 61 4.93 14.84 5.34
CA ASN A 61 6.06 15.77 5.45
C ASN A 61 5.69 17.14 6.05
N ARG A 62 4.82 17.12 7.10
CA ARG A 62 4.41 18.33 7.84
C ARG A 62 4.36 18.15 9.35
N GLY A 63 4.75 16.95 9.86
CA GLY A 63 4.42 16.52 11.21
C GLY A 63 2.95 16.17 11.38
N ALA A 64 2.60 15.61 12.52
CA ALA A 64 1.20 15.31 12.87
C ALA A 64 1.01 15.34 14.39
N TRP A 65 -0.20 15.61 14.85
CA TRP A 65 -0.59 15.40 16.25
C TRP A 65 -1.10 13.98 16.41
N ASP A 66 -0.21 12.98 16.42
CA ASP A 66 -0.57 11.57 16.32
C ASP A 66 -0.07 10.70 17.48
N VAL A 67 1.06 11.03 18.12
CA VAL A 67 1.64 10.21 19.19
C VAL A 67 1.61 10.88 20.57
N GLY A 68 1.05 12.08 20.69
CA GLY A 68 0.80 12.74 21.96
C GLY A 68 2.05 13.19 22.72
N GLY A 69 3.16 13.44 22.04
CA GLY A 69 4.42 13.89 22.68
C GLY A 69 5.35 14.59 21.72
N GLY A 70 6.62 14.67 22.09
CA GLY A 70 7.63 15.42 21.32
C GLY A 70 7.87 14.87 19.91
N TRP A 71 7.59 13.61 19.67
CA TRP A 71 7.77 13.00 18.36
C TRP A 71 6.66 13.30 17.35
N ASN A 72 5.59 13.97 17.75
CA ASN A 72 4.67 14.63 16.80
C ASN A 72 5.42 15.51 15.78
N ALA A 73 6.52 16.14 16.20
CA ALA A 73 7.37 16.97 15.35
C ALA A 73 8.35 16.18 14.46
N GLU A 74 8.41 14.85 14.61
CA GLU A 74 9.22 13.94 13.81
C GLU A 74 8.40 13.20 12.74
N THR A 75 7.06 13.32 12.76
CA THR A 75 6.15 12.55 11.94
C THR A 75 6.22 12.95 10.47
N TYR A 76 6.80 12.11 9.63
CA TYR A 76 6.67 12.21 8.17
C TYR A 76 5.27 11.79 7.72
N ALA A 77 4.79 10.68 8.26
CA ALA A 77 3.46 10.16 8.03
C ALA A 77 2.98 9.34 9.24
N ALA A 78 1.69 9.35 9.50
CA ALA A 78 0.99 8.54 10.49
C ALA A 78 -0.06 7.68 9.80
N VAL A 79 -0.02 6.37 10.01
CA VAL A 79 -0.85 5.38 9.30
C VAL A 79 -1.69 4.60 10.29
N GLU A 80 -2.99 4.68 10.15
CA GLU A 80 -3.96 3.90 10.92
C GLU A 80 -4.36 2.61 10.20
N LEU A 81 -4.36 1.50 10.91
CA LEU A 81 -5.03 0.26 10.49
C LEU A 81 -6.40 0.18 11.16
N ILE A 82 -7.48 -0.05 10.40
CA ILE A 82 -8.82 -0.21 11.02
C ILE A 82 -8.86 -1.43 11.95
N GLU A 83 -9.72 -1.37 12.96
CA GLU A 83 -9.92 -2.48 13.92
C GLU A 83 -11.26 -3.20 13.76
N SER A 84 -11.98 -2.93 12.68
CA SER A 84 -13.32 -3.48 12.45
C SER A 84 -13.37 -4.84 11.75
N HIS A 85 -12.22 -5.47 11.48
CA HIS A 85 -12.19 -6.81 10.89
C HIS A 85 -12.94 -7.84 11.74
N LYS A 86 -13.74 -8.67 11.11
CA LYS A 86 -14.53 -9.72 11.77
C LYS A 86 -13.86 -11.08 11.68
N THR A 87 -13.03 -11.30 10.66
CA THR A 87 -12.29 -12.56 10.44
C THR A 87 -10.81 -12.29 10.20
N LYS A 88 -10.01 -13.35 10.36
CA LYS A 88 -8.58 -13.29 10.05
C LYS A 88 -8.34 -13.05 8.56
N GLU A 89 -9.19 -13.57 7.70
CA GLU A 89 -9.11 -13.39 6.26
C GLU A 89 -9.28 -11.91 5.89
N GLU A 90 -10.28 -11.22 6.47
CA GLU A 90 -10.46 -9.78 6.28
C GLU A 90 -9.23 -8.99 6.76
N PHE A 91 -8.72 -9.32 7.95
CA PHE A 91 -7.50 -8.69 8.48
C PHE A 91 -6.29 -8.92 7.56
N MET A 92 -6.12 -10.14 7.03
CA MET A 92 -5.00 -10.48 6.15
C MET A 92 -5.11 -9.87 4.74
N VAL A 93 -6.24 -9.29 4.37
CA VAL A 93 -6.33 -8.40 3.19
C VAL A 93 -5.65 -7.06 3.47
N ASP A 94 -5.86 -6.48 4.63
CA ASP A 94 -5.41 -5.13 4.97
C ASP A 94 -3.99 -5.10 5.57
N TYR A 95 -3.60 -6.14 6.30
CA TYR A 95 -2.31 -6.18 6.97
C TYR A 95 -1.10 -6.05 6.02
N PRO A 96 -1.01 -6.78 4.90
CA PRO A 96 0.06 -6.56 3.92
C PRO A 96 0.05 -5.14 3.33
N ILE A 97 -1.14 -4.60 3.03
CA ILE A 97 -1.30 -3.22 2.52
C ILE A 97 -0.77 -2.21 3.54
N TYR A 98 -1.06 -2.43 4.82
CA TYR A 98 -0.58 -1.59 5.92
C TYR A 98 0.94 -1.62 6.04
N VAL A 99 1.55 -2.81 6.04
CA VAL A 99 3.01 -2.97 6.08
C VAL A 99 3.67 -2.33 4.87
N ASP A 100 3.16 -2.59 3.68
CA ASP A 100 3.72 -2.05 2.43
C ASP A 100 3.61 -0.51 2.38
N LEU A 101 2.51 0.06 2.87
CA LEU A 101 2.34 1.51 2.96
C LEU A 101 3.36 2.14 3.93
N LEU A 102 3.54 1.57 5.13
CA LEU A 102 4.53 2.04 6.10
C LEU A 102 5.94 2.03 5.51
N ARG A 103 6.32 0.96 4.83
CA ARG A 103 7.61 0.81 4.16
C ARG A 103 7.79 1.81 3.02
N TRP A 104 6.75 1.98 2.20
CA TRP A 104 6.76 2.91 1.08
C TRP A 104 6.91 4.36 1.56
N LEU A 105 6.14 4.77 2.56
CA LEU A 105 6.24 6.11 3.15
C LEU A 105 7.61 6.38 3.78
N ALA A 106 8.20 5.40 4.46
CA ALA A 106 9.55 5.51 4.98
C ALA A 106 10.57 5.71 3.86
N THR A 107 10.48 4.90 2.80
CA THR A 107 11.37 5.01 1.63
C THR A 107 11.21 6.37 0.93
N GLU A 108 9.98 6.85 0.73
CA GLU A 108 9.69 8.16 0.15
C GLU A 108 10.28 9.30 0.98
N GLY A 109 10.20 9.20 2.31
CA GLY A 109 10.78 10.18 3.24
C GLY A 109 12.29 10.06 3.45
N GLY A 110 12.95 9.09 2.81
CA GLY A 110 14.37 8.80 3.07
C GLY A 110 14.64 8.26 4.49
N ILE A 111 13.64 7.63 5.10
CA ILE A 111 13.64 7.11 6.46
C ILE A 111 13.95 5.60 6.43
N PRO A 112 14.80 5.09 7.35
CA PRO A 112 15.07 3.65 7.43
C PRO A 112 13.80 2.83 7.68
N THR A 113 13.66 1.70 7.00
CA THR A 113 12.58 0.74 7.21
C THR A 113 12.85 -0.19 8.39
N THR A 114 13.33 0.35 9.50
CA THR A 114 13.54 -0.33 10.77
C THR A 114 12.39 -0.06 11.71
N LEU A 115 11.96 -1.06 12.50
CA LEU A 115 10.85 -0.91 13.44
C LEU A 115 11.33 -0.81 14.87
N ASP A 116 10.91 0.23 15.60
CA ASP A 116 11.08 0.39 17.05
C ASP A 116 12.52 0.18 17.53
N THR A 117 13.48 0.80 16.82
CA THR A 117 14.89 0.82 17.21
C THR A 117 15.20 2.03 18.09
N GLY A 118 16.36 2.02 18.78
CA GLY A 118 16.84 3.14 19.59
C GLY A 118 17.24 4.38 18.76
N ASP A 119 17.40 4.24 17.44
CA ASP A 119 17.66 5.36 16.54
C ASP A 119 16.43 6.25 16.44
N LEU A 120 16.63 7.56 16.34
CA LEU A 120 15.52 8.49 16.21
C LEU A 120 14.76 8.27 14.89
N ALA A 121 15.48 8.02 13.79
CA ALA A 121 14.88 7.74 12.48
C ALA A 121 14.37 6.30 12.38
N GLY A 122 13.25 6.12 11.72
CA GLY A 122 12.66 4.80 11.45
C GLY A 122 11.14 4.78 11.51
N ILE A 123 10.58 3.59 11.35
CA ILE A 123 9.17 3.34 11.61
C ILE A 123 9.00 3.09 13.10
N LYS A 124 8.05 3.77 13.74
CA LYS A 124 7.77 3.67 15.16
C LYS A 124 6.31 3.33 15.39
N THR A 125 6.05 2.38 16.29
CA THR A 125 4.67 2.18 16.76
C THR A 125 4.28 3.25 17.77
N HIS A 126 2.99 3.52 17.90
CA HIS A 126 2.50 4.40 18.98
C HIS A 126 2.97 3.87 20.34
N ALA A 127 2.89 2.55 20.55
CA ALA A 127 3.42 1.92 21.76
C ALA A 127 4.88 2.27 22.06
N TYR A 128 5.73 2.28 21.04
CA TYR A 128 7.15 2.63 21.19
C TYR A 128 7.32 4.14 21.46
N CYS A 129 6.55 4.98 20.76
CA CYS A 129 6.53 6.42 21.00
C CYS A 129 6.13 6.74 22.44
N THR A 130 5.05 6.14 22.95
CA THR A 130 4.59 6.29 24.33
C THR A 130 5.67 5.95 25.35
N ALA A 131 6.48 4.93 25.09
CA ALA A 131 7.54 4.50 26.02
C ALA A 131 8.84 5.33 25.95
N ASN A 132 9.12 6.01 24.82
CA ASN A 132 10.47 6.53 24.55
C ASN A 132 10.53 8.02 24.17
N GLN A 133 9.40 8.65 23.78
CA GLN A 133 9.40 10.04 23.34
C GLN A 133 9.55 11.03 24.50
N PRO A 134 10.16 12.21 24.26
CA PRO A 134 10.17 13.28 25.25
C PRO A 134 8.77 13.89 25.40
N ASN A 135 8.48 14.41 26.60
CA ASN A 135 7.20 15.09 26.91
C ASN A 135 5.96 14.22 26.56
N ASN A 136 6.06 12.94 26.83
CA ASN A 136 4.97 12.01 26.55
C ASN A 136 3.71 12.34 27.37
N GLY A 137 2.59 12.51 26.66
CA GLY A 137 1.26 12.66 27.24
C GLY A 137 0.30 11.53 26.79
N SER A 138 0.82 10.48 26.15
CA SER A 138 0.04 9.35 25.64
C SER A 138 0.19 8.12 26.53
N ASP A 139 -0.85 7.30 26.61
CA ASP A 139 -0.85 5.97 27.21
C ASP A 139 -1.18 4.86 26.19
N HIS A 140 -1.18 5.21 24.92
CA HIS A 140 -1.54 4.31 23.83
C HIS A 140 -0.47 3.23 23.60
N VAL A 141 -0.94 2.04 23.25
CA VAL A 141 -0.10 0.83 23.05
C VAL A 141 -0.31 0.17 21.69
N ASP A 142 -1.07 0.83 20.80
CA ASP A 142 -1.33 0.37 19.45
C ASP A 142 -0.06 0.39 18.57
N PRO A 143 -0.01 -0.42 17.51
CA PRO A 143 -1.00 -1.39 17.04
C PRO A 143 -0.87 -2.78 17.67
N TYR A 144 0.03 -2.99 18.60
CA TYR A 144 0.43 -4.32 19.07
C TYR A 144 -0.71 -5.18 19.63
N PRO A 145 -1.63 -4.68 20.48
CA PRO A 145 -2.74 -5.51 20.97
C PRO A 145 -3.64 -6.00 19.83
N TYR A 146 -3.87 -5.12 18.85
CA TYR A 146 -4.71 -5.48 17.71
C TYR A 146 -4.03 -6.49 16.79
N LEU A 147 -2.75 -6.31 16.49
CA LEU A 147 -1.96 -7.28 15.71
C LEU A 147 -1.92 -8.65 16.39
N ALA A 148 -1.70 -8.67 17.72
CA ALA A 148 -1.68 -9.90 18.51
C ALA A 148 -3.02 -10.66 18.48
N LYS A 149 -4.15 -9.95 18.47
CA LYS A 149 -5.49 -10.55 18.30
C LYS A 149 -5.58 -11.43 17.04
N TRP A 150 -4.87 -11.05 15.98
CA TRP A 150 -4.85 -11.77 14.71
C TRP A 150 -3.66 -12.71 14.54
N GLY A 151 -2.85 -12.86 15.59
CA GLY A 151 -1.72 -13.78 15.62
C GLY A 151 -0.43 -13.21 15.02
N ILE A 152 -0.32 -11.90 14.90
CA ILE A 152 0.92 -11.22 14.51
C ILE A 152 1.67 -10.80 15.77
N SER A 153 2.80 -11.45 16.07
CA SER A 153 3.65 -11.07 17.20
C SER A 153 4.45 -9.79 16.88
N ARG A 154 5.06 -9.18 17.90
CA ARG A 154 5.96 -8.02 17.72
C ARG A 154 7.14 -8.36 16.82
N GLU A 155 7.72 -9.54 17.00
CA GLU A 155 8.86 -10.03 16.21
C GLU A 155 8.44 -10.26 14.75
N GLN A 156 7.22 -10.81 14.54
CA GLN A 156 6.70 -10.98 13.19
C GLN A 156 6.45 -9.64 12.53
N PHE A 157 5.80 -8.69 13.21
CA PHE A 157 5.56 -7.35 12.67
C PHE A 157 6.88 -6.64 12.34
N LYS A 158 7.89 -6.74 13.24
CA LYS A 158 9.22 -6.19 12.98
C LYS A 158 9.85 -6.79 11.73
N LYS A 159 9.80 -8.10 11.59
CA LYS A 159 10.31 -8.80 10.40
C LYS A 159 9.59 -8.35 9.14
N ASP A 160 8.26 -8.25 9.19
CA ASP A 160 7.45 -7.83 8.06
C ASP A 160 7.73 -6.38 7.65
N ILE A 161 7.93 -5.47 8.61
CA ILE A 161 8.36 -4.10 8.33
C ILE A 161 9.77 -4.06 7.72
N GLU A 162 10.73 -4.81 8.23
CA GLU A 162 12.12 -4.76 7.78
C GLU A 162 12.36 -5.50 6.46
N GLN A 163 11.61 -6.58 6.20
CA GLN A 163 11.85 -7.48 5.07
C GLN A 163 10.70 -7.52 4.04
N GLY A 164 9.55 -6.96 4.37
CA GLY A 164 8.28 -7.17 3.66
C GLY A 164 7.53 -8.38 4.19
N VAL A 165 6.21 -8.36 4.06
CA VAL A 165 5.38 -9.50 4.44
C VAL A 165 5.75 -10.69 3.56
N ALA A 166 6.28 -11.76 4.17
CA ALA A 166 6.54 -12.99 3.45
C ALA A 166 5.21 -13.52 2.91
N GLN A 167 5.06 -13.54 1.61
CA GLN A 167 3.94 -14.27 1.01
C GLN A 167 4.14 -15.75 1.35
N ASN A 168 3.42 -16.24 2.35
CA ASN A 168 3.36 -17.67 2.63
C ASN A 168 2.65 -18.36 1.45
N ILE A 169 3.45 -18.75 0.46
CA ILE A 169 3.01 -19.66 -0.59
C ILE A 169 2.97 -21.06 0.04
N ASN A 170 2.07 -21.25 1.00
CA ASN A 170 1.68 -22.59 1.37
C ASN A 170 0.70 -23.08 0.31
N ASN A 171 1.20 -23.94 -0.58
CA ASN A 171 0.43 -24.79 -1.45
C ASN A 171 -0.60 -25.59 -0.63
N GLN A 172 -1.79 -25.03 -0.42
CA GLN A 172 -3.02 -25.78 -0.23
C GLN A 172 -4.13 -25.00 -0.90
N ASN A 173 -4.80 -25.66 -1.86
CA ASN A 173 -5.97 -25.18 -2.57
C ASN A 173 -6.98 -24.51 -1.64
N THR A 174 -7.05 -23.18 -1.67
CA THR A 174 -8.28 -22.44 -1.40
C THR A 174 -8.27 -21.16 -2.23
N ASN A 175 -9.19 -21.07 -3.17
CA ASN A 175 -9.60 -19.83 -3.80
C ASN A 175 -10.05 -18.85 -2.72
N GLN A 176 -9.21 -17.83 -2.39
CA GLN A 176 -9.68 -16.54 -1.85
C GLN A 176 -8.52 -15.55 -1.69
N GLY A 177 -8.55 -14.45 -2.42
CA GLY A 177 -8.24 -13.07 -2.11
C GLY A 177 -6.89 -12.73 -1.46
N GLY A 178 -5.75 -13.28 -1.95
CA GLY A 178 -4.45 -12.61 -1.80
C GLY A 178 -4.36 -11.50 -2.87
N THR A 179 -3.54 -10.48 -2.64
CA THR A 179 -3.17 -9.54 -3.71
C THR A 179 -2.57 -10.38 -4.83
N VAL A 180 -3.45 -10.77 -5.75
CA VAL A 180 -3.03 -11.47 -6.95
C VAL A 180 -2.36 -10.40 -7.77
N THR A 181 -1.01 -10.31 -7.68
CA THR A 181 -0.26 -9.66 -8.74
C THR A 181 -0.61 -10.43 -9.99
N MET A 182 -1.55 -9.90 -10.75
CA MET A 182 -2.09 -10.55 -11.94
C MET A 182 -1.08 -10.45 -13.08
N TYR A 183 0.17 -10.91 -12.83
CA TYR A 183 1.14 -11.08 -13.90
C TYR A 183 0.71 -12.25 -14.76
N ALA A 184 0.51 -12.01 -16.03
CA ALA A 184 0.11 -13.05 -16.96
C ALA A 184 0.54 -12.73 -18.38
N ILE A 185 0.71 -13.75 -19.19
CA ILE A 185 0.85 -13.62 -20.65
C ILE A 185 -0.51 -13.98 -21.27
N TYR A 186 -1.02 -13.09 -22.11
CA TYR A 186 -2.25 -13.29 -22.85
C TYR A 186 -1.97 -13.47 -24.33
N TRP A 187 -2.52 -14.53 -24.90
CA TRP A 187 -2.45 -14.87 -26.31
C TRP A 187 -3.79 -14.56 -26.98
N ILE A 188 -3.79 -13.63 -27.88
CA ILE A 188 -4.99 -13.10 -28.54
C ILE A 188 -4.83 -13.32 -30.06
N PRO A 189 -5.88 -13.73 -30.78
CA PRO A 189 -5.82 -13.80 -32.22
C PRO A 189 -5.37 -12.49 -32.83
N ASN A 190 -4.37 -12.54 -33.72
CA ASN A 190 -3.85 -11.34 -34.37
C ASN A 190 -4.87 -10.78 -35.37
N LYS A 191 -4.70 -9.50 -35.75
CA LYS A 191 -5.58 -8.82 -36.69
C LYS A 191 -5.62 -9.47 -38.07
N LYS A 192 -4.59 -10.25 -38.45
CA LYS A 192 -4.49 -10.94 -39.74
C LYS A 192 -5.24 -12.30 -39.75
N GLY A 193 -5.68 -12.78 -38.58
CA GLY A 193 -6.43 -14.03 -38.46
C GLY A 193 -5.62 -15.31 -38.67
N ASN A 194 -4.28 -15.20 -38.75
CA ASN A 194 -3.38 -16.33 -39.06
C ASN A 194 -2.41 -16.69 -37.92
N GLY A 195 -2.62 -16.16 -36.71
CA GLY A 195 -1.77 -16.38 -35.55
C GLY A 195 -2.29 -15.70 -34.31
N LYS A 196 -1.43 -15.62 -33.28
CA LYS A 196 -1.74 -14.97 -32.03
C LYS A 196 -0.66 -13.93 -31.68
N ASP A 197 -1.10 -12.81 -31.17
CA ASP A 197 -0.25 -11.80 -30.55
C ASP A 197 -0.17 -12.08 -29.04
N ALA A 198 1.01 -11.87 -28.46
CA ALA A 198 1.23 -12.03 -27.03
C ALA A 198 1.24 -10.65 -26.35
N TYR A 199 0.60 -10.57 -25.20
CA TYR A 199 0.60 -9.42 -24.32
C TYR A 199 1.01 -9.80 -22.92
N TYR A 200 1.82 -8.98 -22.29
CA TYR A 200 2.16 -9.08 -20.88
C TYR A 200 1.27 -8.17 -20.05
N PHE A 201 0.64 -8.70 -19.02
CA PHE A 201 -0.10 -7.94 -18.04
C PHE A 201 0.63 -7.94 -16.71
N ASN A 202 0.91 -6.77 -16.16
CA ASN A 202 1.64 -6.61 -14.90
C ASN A 202 0.75 -6.26 -13.69
N GLY A 203 -0.57 -6.45 -13.83
CA GLY A 203 -1.55 -6.06 -12.82
C GLY A 203 -2.13 -4.66 -13.04
N VAL A 204 -1.50 -3.83 -13.86
CA VAL A 204 -1.88 -2.44 -14.13
C VAL A 204 -2.00 -2.16 -15.63
N THR A 205 -1.00 -2.56 -16.41
CA THR A 205 -0.91 -2.26 -17.84
C THR A 205 -0.79 -3.52 -18.69
N TYR A 206 -1.21 -3.41 -19.95
CA TYR A 206 -1.01 -4.38 -21.00
C TYR A 206 0.07 -3.91 -21.94
N GLU A 207 1.12 -4.74 -22.08
CA GLU A 207 2.23 -4.45 -22.99
C GLU A 207 2.27 -5.49 -24.11
N TYR A 208 2.26 -5.03 -25.36
CA TYR A 208 2.45 -5.90 -26.52
C TYR A 208 3.86 -6.46 -26.56
N ILE A 209 3.98 -7.78 -26.67
CA ILE A 209 5.28 -8.44 -26.77
C ILE A 209 5.65 -8.55 -28.25
N SER A 210 6.56 -7.68 -28.70
CA SER A 210 6.98 -7.59 -30.10
C SER A 210 7.97 -8.68 -30.53
N HIS A 211 8.66 -9.31 -29.57
CA HIS A 211 9.66 -10.34 -29.84
C HIS A 211 9.42 -11.61 -29.02
N PRO A 212 9.49 -12.81 -29.66
CA PRO A 212 9.26 -14.08 -28.97
C PRO A 212 10.24 -14.39 -27.83
N ASP A 213 11.47 -13.89 -27.92
CA ASP A 213 12.49 -14.05 -26.87
C ASP A 213 12.14 -13.33 -25.56
N VAL A 214 11.43 -12.20 -25.65
CA VAL A 214 10.91 -11.48 -24.47
C VAL A 214 9.99 -12.38 -23.64
N ILE A 215 9.21 -13.24 -24.29
CA ILE A 215 8.34 -14.20 -23.58
C ILE A 215 9.16 -15.14 -22.73
N ASN A 216 10.26 -15.66 -23.29
CA ASN A 216 11.16 -16.59 -22.57
C ASN A 216 11.85 -15.88 -21.40
N ILE A 217 12.28 -14.64 -21.58
CA ILE A 217 12.88 -13.81 -20.53
C ILE A 217 11.86 -13.58 -19.39
N LEU A 218 10.63 -13.17 -19.73
CA LEU A 218 9.56 -12.96 -18.74
C LEU A 218 9.24 -14.24 -17.96
N LYS A 219 9.15 -15.38 -18.64
CA LYS A 219 8.94 -16.69 -18.01
C LYS A 219 10.07 -17.05 -17.06
N GLU A 220 11.31 -16.87 -17.49
CA GLU A 220 12.48 -17.19 -16.66
C GLU A 220 12.58 -16.28 -15.42
N VAL A 221 12.43 -14.96 -15.61
CA VAL A 221 12.45 -14.01 -14.52
C VAL A 221 11.30 -14.27 -13.53
N TYR A 222 10.10 -14.51 -14.05
CA TYR A 222 8.96 -14.82 -13.20
C TYR A 222 9.16 -16.10 -12.39
N ARG A 223 9.64 -17.15 -13.04
CA ARG A 223 9.93 -18.43 -12.39
C ARG A 223 11.01 -18.29 -11.31
N LYS A 224 12.09 -17.57 -11.58
CA LYS A 224 13.17 -17.32 -10.59
C LYS A 224 12.66 -16.54 -9.39
N ASN A 225 11.80 -15.56 -9.59
CA ASN A 225 11.30 -14.70 -8.53
C ASN A 225 10.14 -15.31 -7.72
N ASN A 226 9.33 -16.17 -8.36
CA ASN A 226 8.08 -16.67 -7.77
C ASN A 226 8.08 -18.19 -7.53
N GLY A 227 9.09 -18.93 -7.96
CA GLY A 227 9.17 -20.40 -7.82
C GLY A 227 8.12 -21.17 -8.64
N LYS A 228 7.39 -20.50 -9.54
CA LYS A 228 6.32 -21.07 -10.38
C LYS A 228 6.30 -20.42 -11.75
N GLU A 229 5.66 -21.07 -12.72
CA GLU A 229 5.50 -20.52 -14.06
C GLU A 229 4.54 -19.34 -14.08
N ILE A 230 4.77 -18.37 -14.99
CA ILE A 230 3.84 -17.28 -15.20
C ILE A 230 2.54 -17.82 -15.81
N PRO A 231 1.36 -17.40 -15.30
CA PRO A 231 0.09 -17.82 -15.89
C PRO A 231 -0.02 -17.37 -17.36
N GLU A 232 -0.45 -18.28 -18.22
CA GLU A 232 -0.72 -18.00 -19.62
C GLU A 232 -2.19 -18.25 -19.92
N TYR A 233 -2.81 -17.30 -20.63
CA TYR A 233 -4.20 -17.40 -21.05
C TYR A 233 -4.30 -17.25 -22.56
N THR A 234 -5.12 -18.09 -23.18
CA THR A 234 -5.44 -17.98 -24.61
C THR A 234 -6.92 -17.66 -24.78
N TRP A 235 -7.21 -16.66 -25.56
CA TRP A 235 -8.58 -16.19 -25.82
C TRP A 235 -8.86 -16.26 -27.31
N ASP A 236 -10.11 -16.53 -27.66
CA ASP A 236 -10.57 -16.48 -29.05
C ASP A 236 -11.34 -15.18 -29.31
N ASN A 237 -11.60 -14.88 -30.58
CA ASN A 237 -12.30 -13.65 -31.00
C ASN A 237 -13.79 -13.61 -30.57
N LYS A 238 -14.30 -14.70 -29.99
CA LYS A 238 -15.70 -14.79 -29.55
C LYS A 238 -15.89 -14.41 -28.09
N ALA A 239 -14.80 -14.26 -27.36
CA ALA A 239 -14.85 -13.92 -25.95
C ALA A 239 -14.76 -12.39 -25.77
N PRO A 240 -15.79 -11.70 -25.34
CA PRO A 240 -15.74 -10.26 -25.09
C PRO A 240 -14.91 -9.90 -23.85
N TRP A 241 -14.33 -10.86 -23.17
CA TRP A 241 -13.71 -10.73 -21.85
C TRP A 241 -12.45 -9.87 -21.84
N TRP A 242 -11.54 -10.09 -22.75
CA TRP A 242 -10.26 -9.40 -22.75
C TRP A 242 -10.41 -7.90 -23.05
N ILE A 243 -11.36 -7.52 -23.91
CA ILE A 243 -11.68 -6.10 -24.18
C ILE A 243 -12.19 -5.42 -22.91
N ARG A 244 -12.90 -6.14 -22.05
CA ARG A 244 -13.36 -5.62 -20.75
C ARG A 244 -12.23 -5.45 -19.73
N LEU A 245 -11.21 -6.30 -19.80
CA LEU A 245 -10.02 -6.14 -18.96
C LEU A 245 -9.18 -4.90 -19.34
N GLN A 246 -9.26 -4.45 -20.59
CA GLN A 246 -8.59 -3.22 -21.00
C GLN A 246 -9.32 -1.94 -20.56
N GLN A 247 -10.61 -2.02 -20.25
CA GLN A 247 -11.45 -0.85 -19.93
C GLN A 247 -11.20 -0.24 -18.54
N PRO A 248 -10.92 -1.00 -17.47
CA PRO A 248 -10.62 -0.42 -16.15
C PRO A 248 -9.14 -0.10 -15.93
N VAL A 249 -8.24 -0.54 -16.81
CA VAL A 249 -6.81 -0.24 -16.70
C VAL A 249 -6.60 1.18 -17.18
N VAL A 250 -6.19 2.07 -16.29
CA VAL A 250 -5.83 3.45 -16.64
C VAL A 250 -4.77 3.38 -17.74
N ASN A 251 -5.11 3.85 -18.93
CA ASN A 251 -4.14 3.96 -20.00
C ASN A 251 -3.18 5.10 -19.63
N LEU A 252 -2.01 4.74 -19.07
CA LEU A 252 -0.99 5.71 -18.66
C LEU A 252 -0.52 6.58 -19.82
N GLN A 253 -0.54 6.03 -21.05
CA GLN A 253 -0.23 6.81 -22.25
C GLN A 253 -1.30 7.87 -22.52
N GLU A 254 -2.57 7.53 -22.39
CA GLU A 254 -3.67 8.50 -22.54
C GLU A 254 -3.64 9.57 -21.45
N LEU A 255 -3.22 9.19 -20.24
CA LEU A 255 -3.04 10.14 -19.14
C LEU A 255 -1.84 11.06 -19.41
N ALA A 256 -0.72 10.53 -19.89
CA ALA A 256 0.45 11.29 -20.30
C ALA A 256 0.10 12.27 -21.41
N ASP A 257 -0.62 11.82 -22.46
CA ASP A 257 -1.09 12.66 -23.55
C ASP A 257 -2.04 13.78 -23.08
N LYS A 258 -2.85 13.52 -22.05
CA LYS A 258 -3.70 14.53 -21.42
C LYS A 258 -2.88 15.54 -20.63
N VAL A 259 -1.87 15.08 -19.88
CA VAL A 259 -0.93 15.94 -19.17
C VAL A 259 -0.17 16.84 -20.12
N ASP A 260 0.40 16.30 -21.21
CA ASP A 260 1.10 17.07 -22.24
C ASP A 260 0.20 18.11 -22.91
N LYS A 261 -1.07 17.77 -23.17
CA LYS A 261 -2.04 18.73 -23.70
C LYS A 261 -2.36 19.86 -22.71
N ILE A 262 -2.40 19.56 -21.43
CA ILE A 262 -2.60 20.57 -20.38
C ILE A 262 -1.35 21.43 -20.26
N ALA A 263 -0.16 20.85 -20.19
CA ALA A 263 1.13 21.55 -20.13
C ALA A 263 1.26 22.56 -21.28
N LYS A 264 0.99 22.12 -22.52
CA LYS A 264 0.97 23.02 -23.70
C LYS A 264 -0.07 24.12 -23.62
N LYS A 265 -1.22 23.91 -22.98
CA LYS A 265 -2.25 24.94 -22.78
C LYS A 265 -1.89 25.99 -21.74
N VAL A 266 -1.12 25.60 -20.73
CA VAL A 266 -0.70 26.50 -19.63
C VAL A 266 0.72 27.06 -19.83
N GLY A 267 1.39 26.70 -20.94
CA GLY A 267 2.67 27.27 -21.33
C GLY A 267 3.89 26.76 -20.55
N ILE A 268 3.83 25.51 -20.07
CA ILE A 268 4.93 24.80 -19.41
C ILE A 268 5.34 23.55 -20.18
#